data_3782cf8f4f65315c0757e080b8b4abfb
#
_entry.id   3782cf8f4f65315c0757e080b8b4abfb
#
_cell.length_a   1.000
_cell.length_b   1.000
_cell.length_c   1.000
_cell.angle_alpha   90.00
_cell.angle_beta   90.00
_cell.angle_gamma   90.00
#
_symmetry.space_group_name_H-M   'P 1'
#
loop_
_entity.id
_entity.type
_entity.pdbx_description
1 polymer ?
#
loop_
_entity_poly.entity_id
_entity_poly.type
_entity_poly.pdbx_seq_one_letter_code
_entity_poly.pdbx_strand_id
1 'polypeptide(L)'
;AGKINVAGTNFRCANGHIHGSETLAQGLAVSCNPCFIQVGARLGKQNFCDYFAAFGLRAATGIDLPGEIKRSEYYTADRMGPVELASCSFGQSSKVSYLQMITAVCAVVNGGKLVQPHVVQSIHAAERNTVQQVEPTVKAQVIRPETSTVMRELMEGVVTTGTGKNGAVAGYRVGGKTGTSQKLDSENERARIASFVAVAPIENPKLAVLICLDEPHSWTTSGGALSGPVAAEVLQKSLPRLGIQPSYTEAEQAKYFTTVPDVTGWKAPAAAQKLNEYTLTADVLGQGERVVSQYPRAGTTVRRGSAIQLGTTGQLDPAADEG
;
A
#
# COMPACT_ATOMS: atom_id res chain seq x y z
N ALA A 1 -8.92 1.56 27.33
CA ALA A 1 -9.55 2.84 27.71
C ALA A 1 -9.49 3.76 26.49
N GLY A 2 -10.58 4.49 26.15
CA GLY A 2 -10.63 5.39 24.98
C GLY A 2 -9.81 6.67 25.13
N LYS A 3 -9.17 6.90 26.29
CA LYS A 3 -8.29 8.04 26.57
C LYS A 3 -7.16 7.64 27.51
N ILE A 4 -6.03 8.35 27.40
CA ILE A 4 -4.90 8.26 28.32
C ILE A 4 -4.50 9.68 28.74
N ASN A 5 -4.21 9.90 30.03
CA ASN A 5 -3.68 11.16 30.51
C ASN A 5 -2.16 11.05 30.67
N VAL A 6 -1.45 12.02 30.12
CA VAL A 6 0.00 12.13 30.24
C VAL A 6 0.34 13.56 30.69
N ALA A 7 0.89 13.69 31.88
CA ALA A 7 1.27 14.98 32.48
C ALA A 7 0.19 16.08 32.37
N GLY A 8 -1.07 15.73 32.65
CA GLY A 8 -2.21 16.67 32.59
C GLY A 8 -2.90 16.74 31.22
N THR A 9 -2.26 16.29 30.13
CA THR A 9 -2.84 16.29 28.77
C THR A 9 -3.59 15.00 28.49
N ASN A 10 -4.82 15.11 27.97
CA ASN A 10 -5.65 13.96 27.59
C ASN A 10 -5.51 13.64 26.10
N PHE A 11 -5.03 12.46 25.79
CA PHE A 11 -4.96 11.92 24.44
C PHE A 11 -6.09 10.91 24.18
N ARG A 12 -6.61 10.88 22.95
CA ARG A 12 -7.69 9.99 22.51
C ARG A 12 -7.36 9.42 21.12
N CYS A 13 -8.01 8.31 20.79
CA CYS A 13 -8.03 7.84 19.42
C CYS A 13 -8.82 8.78 18.51
N ALA A 14 -8.55 8.75 17.21
CA ALA A 14 -9.33 9.45 16.20
C ALA A 14 -10.83 9.12 16.37
N ASN A 15 -11.69 10.13 16.18
CA ASN A 15 -13.15 10.01 16.27
C ASN A 15 -13.65 9.46 17.64
N GLY A 16 -12.82 9.51 18.70
CA GLY A 16 -13.22 9.07 20.03
C GLY A 16 -13.40 7.55 20.19
N HIS A 17 -12.87 6.75 19.27
CA HIS A 17 -12.96 5.29 19.35
C HIS A 17 -12.40 4.72 20.66
N ILE A 18 -13.09 3.72 21.21
CA ILE A 18 -12.70 2.98 22.41
C ILE A 18 -12.45 1.54 22.01
N HIS A 19 -11.18 1.11 22.01
CA HIS A 19 -10.79 -0.21 21.53
C HIS A 19 -10.71 -1.27 22.65
N GLY A 20 -10.80 -0.85 23.93
CA GLY A 20 -10.71 -1.77 25.08
C GLY A 20 -9.29 -2.20 25.42
N SER A 21 -9.12 -3.48 25.74
CA SER A 21 -7.82 -4.11 25.97
C SER A 21 -7.32 -4.70 24.64
N GLU A 22 -6.12 -4.33 24.23
CA GLU A 22 -5.54 -4.69 22.94
C GLU A 22 -4.13 -5.25 23.10
N THR A 23 -3.77 -6.19 22.26
CA THR A 23 -2.37 -6.55 22.01
C THR A 23 -1.70 -5.46 21.16
N LEU A 24 -0.36 -5.47 21.08
CA LEU A 24 0.38 -4.56 20.20
C LEU A 24 -0.04 -4.73 18.72
N ALA A 25 -0.27 -5.97 18.29
CA ALA A 25 -0.72 -6.27 16.94
C ALA A 25 -2.09 -5.63 16.64
N GLN A 26 -3.05 -5.77 17.55
CA GLN A 26 -4.34 -5.14 17.42
C GLN A 26 -4.24 -3.62 17.45
N GLY A 27 -3.46 -3.05 18.38
CA GLY A 27 -3.24 -1.61 18.47
C GLY A 27 -2.61 -1.02 17.19
N LEU A 28 -1.69 -1.73 16.54
CA LEU A 28 -1.14 -1.34 15.23
C LEU A 28 -2.19 -1.43 14.12
N ALA A 29 -2.97 -2.52 14.09
CA ALA A 29 -3.99 -2.75 13.06
C ALA A 29 -5.06 -1.67 13.06
N VAL A 30 -5.56 -1.26 14.25
CA VAL A 30 -6.58 -0.21 14.39
C VAL A 30 -6.00 1.19 14.61
N SER A 31 -4.67 1.33 14.62
CA SER A 31 -3.98 2.61 14.84
C SER A 31 -4.36 3.30 16.17
N CYS A 32 -4.29 2.54 17.26
CA CYS A 32 -4.71 3.00 18.58
C CYS A 32 -3.69 3.95 19.23
N ASN A 33 -4.01 5.24 19.34
CA ASN A 33 -3.13 6.24 19.94
C ASN A 33 -2.72 5.89 21.39
N PRO A 34 -3.63 5.53 22.32
CA PRO A 34 -3.26 5.13 23.67
C PRO A 34 -2.31 3.92 23.73
N CYS A 35 -2.43 2.98 22.78
CA CYS A 35 -1.50 1.86 22.67
C CYS A 35 -0.08 2.36 22.35
N PHE A 36 0.07 3.19 21.32
CA PHE A 36 1.38 3.72 20.92
C PHE A 36 2.00 4.63 21.98
N ILE A 37 1.20 5.42 22.68
CA ILE A 37 1.68 6.25 23.81
C ILE A 37 2.29 5.37 24.91
N GLN A 38 1.67 4.24 25.24
CA GLN A 38 2.23 3.30 26.22
C GLN A 38 3.51 2.63 25.71
N VAL A 39 3.60 2.30 24.41
CA VAL A 39 4.82 1.77 23.80
C VAL A 39 5.93 2.81 23.87
N GLY A 40 5.66 4.06 23.48
CA GLY A 40 6.63 5.15 23.56
C GLY A 40 7.11 5.44 24.96
N ALA A 41 6.20 5.42 25.95
CA ALA A 41 6.55 5.58 27.35
C ALA A 41 7.47 4.47 27.87
N ARG A 42 7.27 3.22 27.43
CA ARG A 42 8.16 2.09 27.77
C ARG A 42 9.52 2.18 27.05
N LEU A 43 9.54 2.66 25.81
CA LEU A 43 10.75 2.88 25.05
C LEU A 43 11.62 3.99 25.68
N GLY A 44 10.98 5.05 26.15
CA GLY A 44 11.62 6.23 26.71
C GLY A 44 12.13 7.19 25.65
N LYS A 45 12.26 8.47 26.01
CA LYS A 45 12.59 9.54 25.08
C LYS A 45 13.96 9.39 24.40
N GLN A 46 14.97 8.88 25.11
CA GLN A 46 16.30 8.71 24.54
C GLN A 46 16.27 7.69 23.42
N ASN A 47 15.79 6.47 23.69
CA ASN A 47 15.70 5.41 22.67
C ASN A 47 14.78 5.82 21.50
N PHE A 48 13.67 6.54 21.78
CA PHE A 48 12.80 7.06 20.74
C PHE A 48 13.57 7.97 19.77
N CYS A 49 14.33 8.93 20.30
CA CYS A 49 15.12 9.86 19.49
C CYS A 49 16.27 9.17 18.75
N ASP A 50 16.90 8.17 19.37
CA ASP A 50 17.99 7.40 18.77
C ASP A 50 17.49 6.56 17.60
N TYR A 51 16.38 5.85 17.74
CA TYR A 51 15.75 5.13 16.64
C TYR A 51 15.21 6.04 15.55
N PHE A 52 14.62 7.19 15.91
CA PHE A 52 14.18 8.19 14.92
C PHE A 52 15.37 8.66 14.05
N ALA A 53 16.54 8.86 14.65
CA ALA A 53 17.76 9.17 13.92
C ALA A 53 18.28 8.00 13.09
N ALA A 54 18.31 6.78 13.68
CA ALA A 54 18.81 5.57 13.03
C ALA A 54 18.01 5.19 11.77
N PHE A 55 16.69 5.44 11.77
CA PHE A 55 15.84 5.27 10.59
C PHE A 55 16.02 6.38 9.53
N GLY A 56 16.97 7.29 9.71
CA GLY A 56 17.28 8.35 8.74
C GLY A 56 16.32 9.53 8.74
N LEU A 57 15.41 9.63 9.73
CA LEU A 57 14.36 10.65 9.76
C LEU A 57 14.88 12.04 10.19
N ARG A 58 16.16 12.16 10.58
CA ARG A 58 16.82 13.42 11.00
C ARG A 58 17.77 14.01 9.96
N ALA A 59 18.05 13.30 8.89
CA ALA A 59 19.03 13.70 7.89
C ALA A 59 18.50 13.50 6.47
N ALA A 60 19.10 14.15 5.49
CA ALA A 60 18.84 13.89 4.08
C ALA A 60 19.11 12.42 3.74
N THR A 61 18.30 11.84 2.87
CA THR A 61 18.46 10.44 2.44
C THR A 61 19.69 10.26 1.58
N GLY A 62 20.11 11.34 0.89
CA GLY A 62 21.25 11.34 -0.04
C GLY A 62 20.89 10.73 -1.39
N ILE A 63 19.62 10.84 -1.79
CA ILE A 63 19.21 10.48 -3.15
C ILE A 63 20.01 11.27 -4.18
N ASP A 64 20.28 10.66 -5.31
CA ASP A 64 21.03 11.23 -6.45
C ASP A 64 20.21 12.22 -7.31
N LEU A 65 19.19 12.86 -6.70
CA LEU A 65 18.38 13.91 -7.29
C LEU A 65 18.60 15.25 -6.57
N PRO A 66 18.53 16.39 -7.29
CA PRO A 66 18.56 17.69 -6.67
C PRO A 66 17.25 18.00 -5.93
N GLY A 67 17.30 18.94 -4.97
CA GLY A 67 16.11 19.48 -4.30
C GLY A 67 15.66 18.72 -3.06
N GLU A 68 16.43 17.74 -2.58
CA GLU A 68 16.11 17.06 -1.33
C GLU A 68 16.12 18.02 -0.13
N ILE A 69 15.09 17.94 0.72
CA ILE A 69 14.99 18.70 1.96
C ILE A 69 16.07 18.23 2.95
N LYS A 70 16.92 19.14 3.40
CA LYS A 70 18.05 18.82 4.30
C LYS A 70 17.69 18.84 5.78
N ARG A 71 16.50 19.32 6.16
CA ARG A 71 16.07 19.46 7.55
C ARG A 71 14.70 18.85 7.77
N SER A 72 14.56 18.12 8.87
CA SER A 72 13.31 17.67 9.46
C SER A 72 13.04 18.43 10.74
N GLU A 73 11.79 18.66 11.07
CA GLU A 73 11.40 19.22 12.37
C GLU A 73 11.11 18.05 13.33
N TYR A 74 11.85 17.99 14.44
CA TYR A 74 11.75 16.91 15.42
C TYR A 74 12.21 17.38 16.79
N TYR A 75 11.80 16.67 17.82
CA TYR A 75 12.31 16.86 19.18
C TYR A 75 13.61 16.09 19.40
N THR A 76 14.55 16.73 20.07
CA THR A 76 15.72 16.06 20.64
C THR A 76 15.40 15.57 22.06
N ALA A 77 16.14 14.59 22.58
CA ALA A 77 15.83 13.97 23.87
C ALA A 77 15.87 14.97 25.03
N ASP A 78 16.70 16.00 24.96
CA ASP A 78 16.77 17.09 25.97
C ASP A 78 15.52 17.98 25.95
N ARG A 79 14.89 18.20 24.77
CA ARG A 79 13.71 19.03 24.57
C ARG A 79 12.40 18.25 24.63
N MET A 80 12.46 16.93 24.67
CA MET A 80 11.29 16.05 24.69
C MET A 80 10.80 15.80 26.10
N GLY A 81 9.67 16.39 26.45
CA GLY A 81 8.92 16.07 27.66
C GLY A 81 7.98 14.86 27.48
N PRO A 82 7.24 14.49 28.55
CA PRO A 82 6.28 13.36 28.47
C PRO A 82 5.17 13.56 27.44
N VAL A 83 4.68 14.80 27.26
CA VAL A 83 3.61 15.14 26.32
C VAL A 83 4.10 15.06 24.89
N GLU A 84 5.30 15.56 24.61
CA GLU A 84 5.94 15.48 23.29
C GLU A 84 6.23 14.01 22.93
N LEU A 85 6.77 13.22 23.86
CA LEU A 85 6.98 11.79 23.63
C LEU A 85 5.67 11.08 23.30
N ALA A 86 4.60 11.38 24.05
CA ALA A 86 3.28 10.81 23.83
C ALA A 86 2.76 11.14 22.41
N SER A 87 2.83 12.41 21.99
CA SER A 87 2.35 12.83 20.66
C SER A 87 3.21 12.27 19.52
N CYS A 88 4.53 12.26 19.67
CA CYS A 88 5.44 11.66 18.69
C CYS A 88 5.23 10.15 18.54
N SER A 89 4.85 9.45 19.63
CA SER A 89 4.68 7.99 19.63
C SER A 89 3.57 7.49 18.68
N PHE A 90 2.57 8.33 18.40
CA PHE A 90 1.53 7.98 17.40
C PHE A 90 1.63 8.81 16.12
N GLY A 91 2.80 9.44 15.87
CA GLY A 91 3.13 10.06 14.58
C GLY A 91 2.73 11.53 14.44
N GLN A 92 2.58 12.27 15.55
CA GLN A 92 2.35 13.71 15.55
C GLN A 92 3.62 14.47 15.99
N SER A 93 3.60 15.80 15.87
CA SER A 93 4.64 16.70 16.41
C SER A 93 6.05 16.53 15.82
N SER A 94 6.15 15.92 14.64
CA SER A 94 7.39 15.88 13.85
C SER A 94 7.06 16.05 12.37
N LYS A 95 7.97 16.69 11.60
CA LYS A 95 7.86 16.82 10.15
C LYS A 95 9.06 16.13 9.51
N VAL A 96 8.77 15.23 8.56
CA VAL A 96 9.74 14.50 7.75
C VAL A 96 9.33 14.55 6.29
N SER A 97 10.29 14.44 5.38
CA SER A 97 9.96 14.35 3.96
C SER A 97 9.32 12.99 3.62
N TYR A 98 8.53 12.95 2.55
CA TYR A 98 7.96 11.70 2.05
C TYR A 98 9.04 10.68 1.67
N LEU A 99 10.18 11.17 1.17
CA LEU A 99 11.32 10.32 0.82
C LEU A 99 11.97 9.71 2.07
N GLN A 100 12.17 10.49 3.15
CA GLN A 100 12.63 9.95 4.42
C GLN A 100 11.67 8.90 4.97
N MET A 101 10.36 9.16 4.91
CA MET A 101 9.35 8.24 5.41
C MET A 101 9.35 6.92 4.65
N ILE A 102 9.32 6.94 3.31
CA ILE A 102 9.31 5.69 2.53
C ILE A 102 10.64 4.91 2.71
N THR A 103 11.76 5.62 2.80
CA THR A 103 13.08 5.00 3.05
C THR A 103 13.11 4.30 4.42
N ALA A 104 12.57 4.93 5.46
CA ALA A 104 12.44 4.32 6.79
C ALA A 104 11.52 3.10 6.77
N VAL A 105 10.38 3.16 6.08
CA VAL A 105 9.48 2.01 5.92
C VAL A 105 10.16 0.87 5.16
N CYS A 106 10.91 1.17 4.10
CA CYS A 106 11.71 0.15 3.41
C CYS A 106 12.69 -0.54 4.39
N ALA A 107 13.35 0.22 5.28
CA ALA A 107 14.23 -0.37 6.29
C ALA A 107 13.47 -1.28 7.28
N VAL A 108 12.23 -0.96 7.62
CA VAL A 108 11.39 -1.83 8.48
C VAL A 108 11.13 -3.19 7.83
N VAL A 109 10.96 -3.27 6.51
CA VAL A 109 10.45 -4.47 5.82
C VAL A 109 11.51 -5.28 5.07
N ASN A 110 12.73 -4.72 4.85
CA ASN A 110 13.79 -5.33 4.03
C ASN A 110 14.86 -6.08 4.85
N GLY A 111 14.54 -6.50 6.06
CA GLY A 111 15.50 -7.12 6.98
C GLY A 111 16.22 -6.10 7.87
N GLY A 112 15.74 -4.87 7.96
CA GLY A 112 16.25 -3.84 8.88
C GLY A 112 17.37 -2.95 8.30
N LYS A 113 17.59 -2.97 7.01
CA LYS A 113 18.67 -2.22 6.35
C LYS A 113 18.20 -0.85 5.88
N LEU A 114 18.78 0.23 6.40
CA LEU A 114 18.60 1.57 5.85
C LEU A 114 19.44 1.69 4.59
N VAL A 115 18.79 1.75 3.44
CA VAL A 115 19.43 1.85 2.12
C VAL A 115 19.34 3.29 1.62
N GLN A 116 20.41 3.81 1.01
CA GLN A 116 20.37 5.09 0.32
C GLN A 116 19.53 4.95 -0.95
N PRO A 117 18.43 5.73 -1.12
CA PRO A 117 17.68 5.70 -2.34
C PRO A 117 18.49 6.28 -3.51
N HIS A 118 18.31 5.75 -4.71
CA HIS A 118 18.90 6.26 -5.94
C HIS A 118 17.96 5.97 -7.12
N VAL A 119 18.05 6.77 -8.18
CA VAL A 119 17.31 6.61 -9.43
C VAL A 119 18.23 6.22 -10.60
N VAL A 120 19.53 6.52 -10.49
CA VAL A 120 20.51 6.12 -11.51
C VAL A 120 20.81 4.64 -11.37
N GLN A 121 20.50 3.87 -12.38
CA GLN A 121 20.81 2.44 -12.43
C GLN A 121 22.21 2.17 -12.99
N SER A 122 22.59 2.90 -14.04
CA SER A 122 23.90 2.74 -14.67
C SER A 122 24.35 4.02 -15.36
N ILE A 123 25.65 4.20 -15.48
CA ILE A 123 26.31 5.30 -16.18
C ILE A 123 27.09 4.70 -17.35
N HIS A 124 26.76 5.14 -18.57
CA HIS A 124 27.43 4.72 -19.80
C HIS A 124 28.42 5.80 -20.24
N ALA A 125 29.71 5.50 -20.24
CA ALA A 125 30.76 6.37 -20.77
C ALA A 125 31.06 5.95 -22.22
N ALA A 126 30.43 6.64 -23.18
CA ALA A 126 30.54 6.32 -24.61
C ALA A 126 31.98 6.33 -25.14
N GLU A 127 32.78 7.30 -24.68
CA GLU A 127 34.19 7.44 -25.09
C GLU A 127 35.08 6.28 -24.64
N ARG A 128 34.73 5.59 -23.57
CA ARG A 128 35.50 4.49 -22.98
C ARG A 128 34.85 3.11 -23.19
N ASN A 129 33.67 3.07 -23.81
CA ASN A 129 32.81 1.88 -23.95
C ASN A 129 32.67 1.11 -22.63
N THR A 130 32.52 1.84 -21.52
CA THR A 130 32.38 1.26 -20.18
C THR A 130 30.99 1.55 -19.63
N VAL A 131 30.44 0.58 -18.89
CA VAL A 131 29.19 0.70 -18.16
C VAL A 131 29.48 0.53 -16.68
N GLN A 132 29.18 1.55 -15.89
CA GLN A 132 29.26 1.50 -14.43
C GLN A 132 27.86 1.28 -13.87
N GLN A 133 27.63 0.16 -13.21
CA GLN A 133 26.40 -0.08 -12.47
C GLN A 133 26.43 0.67 -11.13
N VAL A 134 25.27 1.22 -10.73
CA VAL A 134 25.10 1.84 -9.41
C VAL A 134 24.53 0.81 -8.45
N GLU A 135 25.36 0.36 -7.52
CA GLU A 135 24.96 -0.65 -6.54
C GLU A 135 24.26 0.00 -5.34
N PRO A 136 23.25 -0.69 -4.73
CA PRO A 136 22.58 -0.21 -3.53
C PRO A 136 23.55 -0.01 -2.37
N THR A 137 23.54 1.17 -1.76
CA THR A 137 24.37 1.50 -0.60
C THR A 137 23.59 1.31 0.69
N VAL A 138 24.00 0.35 1.53
CA VAL A 138 23.46 0.16 2.88
C VAL A 138 24.15 1.11 3.84
N LYS A 139 23.39 2.06 4.42
CA LYS A 139 23.91 3.04 5.39
C LYS A 139 24.02 2.47 6.80
N ALA A 140 23.06 1.63 7.20
CA ALA A 140 23.01 1.06 8.55
C ALA A 140 22.11 -0.18 8.61
N GLN A 141 22.37 -1.04 9.59
CA GLN A 141 21.44 -2.06 10.07
C GLN A 141 20.68 -1.47 11.27
N VAL A 142 19.42 -1.07 11.09
CA VAL A 142 18.64 -0.33 12.10
C VAL A 142 17.93 -1.26 13.07
N ILE A 143 17.33 -2.33 12.55
CA ILE A 143 16.68 -3.38 13.34
C ILE A 143 17.17 -4.75 12.86
N ARG A 144 16.99 -5.76 13.71
CA ARG A 144 17.37 -7.14 13.34
C ARG A 144 16.41 -7.72 12.29
N PRO A 145 16.84 -8.66 11.44
CA PRO A 145 16.01 -9.31 10.44
C PRO A 145 14.74 -9.95 11.02
N GLU A 146 14.83 -10.54 12.21
CA GLU A 146 13.70 -11.17 12.91
C GLU A 146 12.64 -10.11 13.27
N THR A 147 13.08 -8.94 13.75
CA THR A 147 12.19 -7.81 14.03
C THR A 147 11.49 -7.32 12.76
N SER A 148 12.22 -7.24 11.65
CA SER A 148 11.66 -6.90 10.33
C SER A 148 10.58 -7.93 9.91
N THR A 149 10.80 -9.21 10.13
CA THR A 149 9.82 -10.26 9.83
C THR A 149 8.53 -10.08 10.63
N VAL A 150 8.65 -9.88 11.95
CA VAL A 150 7.49 -9.60 12.80
C VAL A 150 6.76 -8.33 12.36
N MET A 151 7.48 -7.27 11.99
CA MET A 151 6.87 -6.04 11.50
C MET A 151 6.11 -6.23 10.20
N ARG A 152 6.58 -7.07 9.29
CA ARG A 152 5.84 -7.42 8.06
C ARG A 152 4.51 -8.09 8.36
N GLU A 153 4.49 -9.06 9.28
CA GLU A 153 3.26 -9.73 9.74
C GLU A 153 2.28 -8.73 10.40
N LEU A 154 2.78 -7.84 11.24
CA LEU A 154 1.98 -6.80 11.85
C LEU A 154 1.40 -5.82 10.82
N MET A 155 2.17 -5.43 9.81
CA MET A 155 1.72 -4.56 8.72
C MET A 155 0.69 -5.25 7.82
N GLU A 156 0.80 -6.55 7.60
CA GLU A 156 -0.23 -7.33 6.90
C GLU A 156 -1.55 -7.33 7.70
N GLY A 157 -1.48 -7.44 9.03
CA GLY A 157 -2.65 -7.33 9.90
C GLY A 157 -3.41 -6.00 9.76
N VAL A 158 -2.71 -4.89 9.47
CA VAL A 158 -3.35 -3.60 9.20
C VAL A 158 -4.25 -3.67 7.95
N VAL A 159 -3.80 -4.39 6.91
CA VAL A 159 -4.53 -4.51 5.63
C VAL A 159 -5.62 -5.57 5.71
N THR A 160 -5.38 -6.68 6.40
CA THR A 160 -6.35 -7.79 6.46
C THR A 160 -7.50 -7.53 7.44
N THR A 161 -7.21 -6.98 8.62
CA THR A 161 -8.19 -6.82 9.71
C THR A 161 -8.36 -5.39 10.20
N GLY A 162 -7.41 -4.51 9.87
CA GLY A 162 -7.31 -3.16 10.43
C GLY A 162 -7.85 -2.04 9.54
N THR A 163 -7.28 -0.85 9.73
CA THR A 163 -7.67 0.40 9.06
C THR A 163 -7.23 0.48 7.61
N GLY A 164 -6.38 -0.43 7.15
CA GLY A 164 -5.78 -0.46 5.81
C GLY A 164 -6.49 -1.36 4.79
N LYS A 165 -7.69 -1.87 5.06
CA LYS A 165 -8.39 -2.84 4.20
C LYS A 165 -8.52 -2.41 2.74
N ASN A 166 -8.68 -1.11 2.49
CA ASN A 166 -8.78 -0.58 1.13
C ASN A 166 -7.45 -0.58 0.34
N GLY A 167 -6.34 -0.91 1.02
CA GLY A 167 -5.05 -1.13 0.40
C GLY A 167 -4.78 -2.58 -0.03
N ALA A 168 -5.76 -3.48 0.16
CA ALA A 168 -5.65 -4.89 -0.24
C ALA A 168 -5.66 -5.04 -1.77
N VAL A 169 -4.84 -5.95 -2.28
CA VAL A 169 -4.78 -6.30 -3.71
C VAL A 169 -5.00 -7.79 -3.86
N ALA A 170 -6.02 -8.17 -4.62
CA ALA A 170 -6.35 -9.56 -4.85
C ALA A 170 -5.18 -10.33 -5.46
N GLY A 171 -4.89 -11.52 -4.93
CA GLY A 171 -3.79 -12.37 -5.35
C GLY A 171 -2.42 -11.96 -4.78
N TYR A 172 -2.35 -10.94 -3.90
CA TYR A 172 -1.10 -10.54 -3.27
C TYR A 172 -1.27 -10.33 -1.76
N ARG A 173 -0.29 -10.76 -1.00
CA ARG A 173 -0.21 -10.40 0.42
C ARG A 173 0.39 -9.01 0.53
N VAL A 174 -0.41 -8.07 1.05
CA VAL A 174 -0.04 -6.66 1.18
C VAL A 174 0.07 -6.29 2.65
N GLY A 175 1.19 -5.69 3.04
CA GLY A 175 1.34 -5.00 4.30
C GLY A 175 1.17 -3.50 4.13
N GLY A 176 0.70 -2.80 5.15
CA GLY A 176 0.54 -1.35 5.04
C GLY A 176 0.35 -0.64 6.37
N LYS A 177 0.27 0.70 6.31
CA LYS A 177 -0.11 1.54 7.44
C LYS A 177 -0.80 2.81 6.95
N THR A 178 -1.91 3.14 7.57
CA THR A 178 -2.63 4.39 7.37
C THR A 178 -2.01 5.51 8.18
N GLY A 179 -2.01 6.73 7.66
CA GLY A 179 -1.72 7.96 8.38
C GLY A 179 -2.80 9.00 8.12
N THR A 180 -3.16 9.73 9.15
CA THR A 180 -4.02 10.92 9.06
C THR A 180 -3.50 11.92 10.07
N SER A 181 -2.71 12.88 9.60
CA SER A 181 -2.11 13.91 10.44
C SER A 181 -2.81 15.25 10.27
N GLN A 182 -2.83 16.05 11.33
CA GLN A 182 -3.24 17.45 11.23
C GLN A 182 -2.14 18.23 10.51
N LYS A 183 -2.54 19.13 9.60
CA LYS A 183 -1.63 20.06 8.95
C LYS A 183 -1.55 21.33 9.80
N LEU A 184 -0.44 21.47 10.53
CA LEU A 184 -0.27 22.52 11.54
C LEU A 184 0.02 23.91 10.95
N ASP A 185 0.47 23.98 9.71
CA ASP A 185 0.80 25.19 8.96
C ASP A 185 -0.30 25.65 8.00
N SER A 186 -1.50 25.08 8.12
CA SER A 186 -2.70 25.51 7.38
C SER A 186 -3.53 26.48 8.23
N GLU A 187 -4.08 27.52 7.60
CA GLU A 187 -5.10 28.39 8.21
C GLU A 187 -6.41 27.62 8.53
N ASN A 188 -6.62 26.51 7.87
CA ASN A 188 -7.74 25.62 8.12
C ASN A 188 -7.38 24.60 9.21
N GLU A 189 -7.87 24.80 10.42
CA GLU A 189 -7.65 23.88 11.55
C GLU A 189 -8.13 22.44 11.29
N ARG A 190 -8.99 22.23 10.31
CA ARG A 190 -9.48 20.92 9.87
C ARG A 190 -8.63 20.29 8.78
N ALA A 191 -7.63 21.01 8.27
CA ALA A 191 -6.74 20.50 7.24
C ALA A 191 -6.00 19.24 7.71
N ARG A 192 -5.96 18.24 6.86
CA ARG A 192 -5.33 16.94 7.14
C ARG A 192 -4.44 16.52 5.97
N ILE A 193 -3.41 15.77 6.29
CA ILE A 193 -2.66 14.99 5.32
C ILE A 193 -3.13 13.56 5.47
N ALA A 194 -3.76 13.03 4.42
CA ALA A 194 -4.23 11.66 4.35
C ALA A 194 -3.18 10.81 3.65
N SER A 195 -2.63 9.80 4.33
CA SER A 195 -1.55 8.98 3.77
C SER A 195 -1.79 7.49 3.96
N PHE A 196 -1.20 6.72 3.06
CA PHE A 196 -1.14 5.27 3.15
C PHE A 196 0.18 4.77 2.57
N VAL A 197 0.88 3.94 3.32
CA VAL A 197 2.00 3.17 2.80
C VAL A 197 1.58 1.73 2.59
N ALA A 198 1.91 1.18 1.42
CA ALA A 198 1.69 -0.22 1.06
C ALA A 198 3.00 -0.88 0.66
N VAL A 199 3.17 -2.14 1.01
CA VAL A 199 4.35 -2.96 0.68
C VAL A 199 3.87 -4.30 0.16
N ALA A 200 4.38 -4.74 -0.97
CA ALA A 200 4.01 -6.02 -1.58
C ALA A 200 5.15 -6.64 -2.43
N PRO A 201 5.19 -7.99 -2.54
CA PRO A 201 4.56 -8.94 -1.62
C PRO A 201 5.15 -8.81 -0.22
N ILE A 202 4.34 -8.92 0.83
CA ILE A 202 4.85 -8.64 2.19
C ILE A 202 5.78 -9.73 2.72
N GLU A 203 5.65 -10.97 2.25
CA GLU A 203 6.54 -12.09 2.57
C GLU A 203 7.95 -11.91 1.98
N ASN A 204 8.06 -11.25 0.81
CA ASN A 204 9.33 -10.93 0.15
C ASN A 204 9.21 -9.55 -0.54
N PRO A 205 9.33 -8.44 0.19
CA PRO A 205 9.05 -7.10 -0.32
C PRO A 205 9.86 -6.73 -1.55
N LYS A 206 9.16 -6.32 -2.61
CA LYS A 206 9.74 -5.86 -3.88
C LYS A 206 9.35 -4.43 -4.21
N LEU A 207 8.17 -4.00 -3.75
CA LEU A 207 7.65 -2.68 -4.02
C LEU A 207 7.04 -2.08 -2.75
N ALA A 208 7.41 -0.85 -2.44
CA ALA A 208 6.79 -0.01 -1.44
C ALA A 208 6.21 1.23 -2.12
N VAL A 209 4.97 1.57 -1.77
CA VAL A 209 4.24 2.72 -2.33
C VAL A 209 3.75 3.58 -1.18
N LEU A 210 4.07 4.86 -1.19
CA LEU A 210 3.55 5.85 -0.26
C LEU A 210 2.69 6.85 -1.02
N ILE A 211 1.41 6.91 -0.68
CA ILE A 211 0.46 7.90 -1.19
C ILE A 211 0.17 8.92 -0.09
N CYS A 212 0.34 10.18 -0.41
CA CYS A 212 0.03 11.31 0.48
C CYS A 212 -0.87 12.29 -0.27
N LEU A 213 -2.03 12.57 0.30
CA LEU A 213 -2.97 13.58 -0.18
C LEU A 213 -2.96 14.75 0.80
N ASP A 214 -2.52 15.88 0.33
CA ASP A 214 -2.45 17.12 1.12
C ASP A 214 -3.77 17.87 1.01
N GLU A 215 -4.40 18.13 2.13
CA GLU A 215 -5.70 18.81 2.26
C GLU A 215 -6.78 18.26 1.31
N PRO A 216 -7.07 16.94 1.34
CA PRO A 216 -8.03 16.38 0.40
C PRO A 216 -9.44 16.97 0.61
N HIS A 217 -10.04 17.51 -0.46
CA HIS A 217 -11.41 17.96 -0.49
C HIS A 217 -12.35 16.78 -0.74
N SER A 218 -12.75 16.08 0.33
CA SER A 218 -13.56 14.87 0.24
C SER A 218 -14.49 14.72 1.46
N TRP A 219 -15.44 13.77 1.38
CA TRP A 219 -16.34 13.39 2.47
C TRP A 219 -15.61 12.85 3.71
N THR A 220 -14.36 12.45 3.57
CA THR A 220 -13.48 11.95 4.64
C THR A 220 -12.07 12.49 4.47
N THR A 221 -11.28 12.47 5.55
CA THR A 221 -9.83 12.74 5.53
C THR A 221 -9.01 11.50 5.91
N SER A 222 -9.64 10.32 5.97
CA SER A 222 -8.97 9.08 6.34
C SER A 222 -7.99 8.63 5.26
N GLY A 223 -6.71 8.48 5.62
CA GLY A 223 -5.69 7.96 4.72
C GLY A 223 -6.02 6.55 4.17
N GLY A 224 -6.59 5.68 5.01
CA GLY A 224 -7.02 4.35 4.57
C GLY A 224 -8.16 4.38 3.54
N ALA A 225 -9.08 5.36 3.65
CA ALA A 225 -10.20 5.49 2.73
C ALA A 225 -9.81 6.17 1.41
N LEU A 226 -8.92 7.17 1.45
CA LEU A 226 -8.56 7.97 0.28
C LEU A 226 -7.29 7.47 -0.41
N SER A 227 -6.20 7.26 0.36
CA SER A 227 -4.90 6.91 -0.19
C SER A 227 -4.73 5.39 -0.38
N GLY A 228 -5.45 4.58 0.41
CA GLY A 228 -5.40 3.12 0.32
C GLY A 228 -5.75 2.56 -1.05
N PRO A 229 -6.91 2.92 -1.65
CA PRO A 229 -7.30 2.46 -2.99
C PRO A 229 -6.30 2.84 -4.08
N VAL A 230 -5.72 4.04 -3.99
CA VAL A 230 -4.69 4.51 -4.95
C VAL A 230 -3.43 3.67 -4.84
N ALA A 231 -2.97 3.39 -3.61
CA ALA A 231 -1.81 2.52 -3.39
C ALA A 231 -2.06 1.10 -3.91
N ALA A 232 -3.27 0.55 -3.67
CA ALA A 232 -3.68 -0.75 -4.18
C ALA A 232 -3.66 -0.80 -5.71
N GLU A 233 -4.17 0.22 -6.38
CA GLU A 233 -4.16 0.31 -7.85
C GLU A 233 -2.73 0.37 -8.42
N VAL A 234 -1.84 1.15 -7.79
CA VAL A 234 -0.43 1.21 -8.17
C VAL A 234 0.22 -0.16 -8.03
N LEU A 235 0.02 -0.85 -6.90
CA LEU A 235 0.55 -2.21 -6.70
C LEU A 235 0.00 -3.19 -7.73
N GLN A 236 -1.32 -3.18 -7.95
CA GLN A 236 -1.99 -4.09 -8.89
C GLN A 236 -1.45 -3.98 -10.31
N LYS A 237 -1.13 -2.75 -10.76
CA LYS A 237 -0.59 -2.50 -12.10
C LYS A 237 0.91 -2.75 -12.20
N SER A 238 1.65 -2.56 -11.11
CA SER A 238 3.12 -2.61 -11.14
C SER A 238 3.69 -3.99 -10.86
N LEU A 239 3.08 -4.78 -9.94
CA LEU A 239 3.62 -6.09 -9.56
C LEU A 239 3.74 -7.07 -10.74
N PRO A 240 2.72 -7.22 -11.63
CA PRO A 240 2.87 -8.08 -12.81
C PRO A 240 3.98 -7.63 -13.75
N ARG A 241 4.19 -6.31 -13.91
CA ARG A 241 5.28 -5.75 -14.73
C ARG A 241 6.67 -6.02 -14.15
N LEU A 242 6.77 -6.25 -12.85
CA LEU A 242 7.97 -6.71 -12.16
C LEU A 242 8.14 -8.24 -12.21
N GLY A 243 7.31 -8.94 -12.98
CA GLY A 243 7.33 -10.40 -13.09
C GLY A 243 6.71 -11.13 -11.89
N ILE A 244 6.05 -10.41 -10.99
CA ILE A 244 5.43 -10.97 -9.78
C ILE A 244 3.96 -11.28 -10.10
N GLN A 245 3.67 -12.57 -10.32
CA GLN A 245 2.32 -13.01 -10.67
C GLN A 245 1.42 -13.12 -9.43
N PRO A 246 0.11 -12.80 -9.56
CA PRO A 246 -0.82 -12.95 -8.46
C PRO A 246 -1.09 -14.42 -8.12
N SER A 247 -1.19 -14.73 -6.82
CA SER A 247 -1.59 -16.03 -6.30
C SER A 247 -2.92 -15.89 -5.57
N TYR A 248 -4.00 -16.28 -6.23
CA TYR A 248 -5.36 -16.14 -5.68
C TYR A 248 -5.70 -17.30 -4.74
N THR A 249 -6.25 -17.00 -3.57
CA THR A 249 -6.89 -17.97 -2.69
C THR A 249 -8.16 -18.53 -3.34
N GLU A 250 -8.65 -19.69 -2.87
CA GLU A 250 -9.92 -20.25 -3.35
C GLU A 250 -11.09 -19.26 -3.22
N ALA A 251 -11.14 -18.52 -2.10
CA ALA A 251 -12.16 -17.50 -1.87
C ALA A 251 -12.05 -16.33 -2.88
N GLU A 252 -10.84 -15.89 -3.20
CA GLU A 252 -10.60 -14.87 -4.23
C GLU A 252 -10.91 -15.41 -5.62
N GLN A 253 -10.53 -16.64 -5.91
CA GLN A 253 -10.90 -17.29 -7.18
C GLN A 253 -12.41 -17.31 -7.36
N ALA A 254 -13.17 -17.80 -6.38
CA ALA A 254 -14.62 -17.82 -6.42
C ALA A 254 -15.25 -16.41 -6.54
N LYS A 255 -14.61 -15.41 -5.91
CA LYS A 255 -15.10 -14.03 -5.94
C LYS A 255 -14.83 -13.31 -7.26
N TYR A 256 -13.62 -13.47 -7.82
CA TYR A 256 -13.15 -12.64 -8.94
C TYR A 256 -13.20 -13.37 -10.29
N PHE A 257 -13.34 -14.68 -10.32
CA PHE A 257 -13.32 -15.47 -11.55
C PHE A 257 -14.60 -16.28 -11.73
N THR A 258 -14.85 -16.67 -12.97
CA THR A 258 -15.95 -17.54 -13.37
C THR A 258 -15.55 -18.35 -14.59
N THR A 259 -16.25 -19.47 -14.82
CA THR A 259 -16.04 -20.30 -16.00
C THR A 259 -16.96 -19.85 -17.12
N VAL A 260 -16.41 -19.68 -18.31
CA VAL A 260 -17.19 -19.33 -19.50
C VAL A 260 -18.12 -20.48 -19.86
N PRO A 261 -19.46 -20.28 -19.86
CA PRO A 261 -20.41 -21.31 -20.29
C PRO A 261 -20.35 -21.50 -21.82
N ASP A 262 -20.75 -22.69 -22.30
CA ASP A 262 -20.95 -22.89 -23.72
C ASP A 262 -22.30 -22.31 -24.17
N VAL A 263 -22.22 -21.36 -25.10
CA VAL A 263 -23.39 -20.70 -25.70
C VAL A 263 -23.41 -20.85 -27.23
N THR A 264 -22.55 -21.74 -27.78
CA THR A 264 -22.59 -22.06 -29.22
C THR A 264 -23.93 -22.68 -29.63
N GLY A 265 -24.43 -22.29 -30.79
CA GLY A 265 -25.76 -22.70 -31.28
C GLY A 265 -26.93 -21.90 -30.70
N TRP A 266 -26.73 -21.13 -29.63
CA TRP A 266 -27.80 -20.34 -29.03
C TRP A 266 -28.11 -19.08 -29.87
N LYS A 267 -29.36 -18.56 -29.75
CA LYS A 267 -29.65 -17.22 -30.30
C LYS A 267 -28.87 -16.17 -29.53
N ALA A 268 -28.30 -15.16 -30.19
CA ALA A 268 -27.43 -14.17 -29.59
C ALA A 268 -28.05 -13.50 -28.34
N PRO A 269 -29.33 -13.09 -28.28
CA PRO A 269 -29.91 -12.54 -27.05
C PRO A 269 -29.96 -13.53 -25.88
N ALA A 270 -30.25 -14.82 -26.15
CA ALA A 270 -30.28 -15.86 -25.12
C ALA A 270 -28.85 -16.18 -24.61
N ALA A 271 -27.87 -16.18 -25.52
CA ALA A 271 -26.46 -16.33 -25.18
C ALA A 271 -25.98 -15.20 -24.27
N ALA A 272 -26.32 -13.97 -24.59
CA ALA A 272 -25.98 -12.79 -23.74
C ALA A 272 -26.63 -12.88 -22.35
N GLN A 273 -27.90 -13.31 -22.27
CA GLN A 273 -28.56 -13.53 -20.99
C GLN A 273 -27.86 -14.63 -20.18
N LYS A 274 -27.45 -15.72 -20.81
CA LYS A 274 -26.71 -16.81 -20.15
C LYS A 274 -25.37 -16.33 -19.62
N LEU A 275 -24.61 -15.54 -20.37
CA LEU A 275 -23.34 -14.97 -19.93
C LEU A 275 -23.53 -14.04 -18.71
N ASN A 276 -24.60 -13.26 -18.68
CA ASN A 276 -24.92 -12.41 -17.53
C ASN A 276 -25.13 -13.20 -16.23
N GLU A 277 -25.69 -14.42 -16.27
CA GLU A 277 -25.80 -15.28 -15.09
C GLU A 277 -24.44 -15.63 -14.50
N TYR A 278 -23.40 -15.66 -15.32
CA TYR A 278 -22.00 -15.89 -14.93
C TYR A 278 -21.23 -14.59 -14.66
N THR A 279 -21.93 -13.46 -14.63
CA THR A 279 -21.33 -12.13 -14.49
C THR A 279 -20.33 -11.85 -15.62
N LEU A 280 -20.68 -12.23 -16.84
CA LEU A 280 -19.94 -11.97 -18.07
C LEU A 280 -20.78 -11.09 -18.99
N THR A 281 -20.12 -10.34 -19.89
CA THR A 281 -20.80 -9.54 -20.92
C THR A 281 -20.62 -10.20 -22.28
N ALA A 282 -21.60 -10.00 -23.19
CA ALA A 282 -21.51 -10.48 -24.55
C ALA A 282 -21.08 -9.35 -25.49
N ASP A 283 -20.10 -9.61 -26.33
CA ASP A 283 -19.72 -8.78 -27.48
C ASP A 283 -20.05 -9.55 -28.75
N VAL A 284 -21.15 -9.15 -29.44
CA VAL A 284 -21.70 -9.90 -30.57
C VAL A 284 -21.12 -9.38 -31.89
N LEU A 285 -20.42 -10.25 -32.59
CA LEU A 285 -19.77 -9.96 -33.87
C LEU A 285 -20.49 -10.67 -35.03
N GLY A 286 -20.88 -9.90 -36.07
CA GLY A 286 -21.63 -10.39 -37.22
C GLY A 286 -23.13 -10.15 -37.16
N GLN A 287 -23.87 -10.59 -38.19
CA GLN A 287 -25.30 -10.33 -38.40
C GLN A 287 -26.15 -11.58 -38.33
N GLY A 288 -25.57 -12.72 -37.93
CA GLY A 288 -26.27 -13.99 -37.83
C GLY A 288 -27.19 -14.08 -36.59
N GLU A 289 -28.23 -14.91 -36.64
CA GLU A 289 -29.12 -15.10 -35.50
C GLU A 289 -28.54 -15.96 -34.38
N ARG A 290 -27.59 -16.83 -34.71
CA ARG A 290 -27.02 -17.79 -33.76
C ARG A 290 -25.54 -17.66 -33.63
N VAL A 291 -25.06 -17.94 -32.44
CA VAL A 291 -23.62 -17.99 -32.09
C VAL A 291 -23.00 -19.22 -32.75
N VAL A 292 -22.04 -19.04 -33.66
CA VAL A 292 -21.29 -20.11 -34.30
C VAL A 292 -19.90 -20.31 -33.67
N SER A 293 -19.40 -19.31 -32.97
CA SER A 293 -18.12 -19.36 -32.24
C SER A 293 -18.15 -18.43 -31.04
N GLN A 294 -17.34 -18.72 -30.06
CA GLN A 294 -17.14 -17.85 -28.86
C GLN A 294 -15.67 -17.79 -28.47
N TYR A 295 -15.26 -16.64 -27.94
CA TYR A 295 -13.93 -16.43 -27.40
C TYR A 295 -14.00 -15.53 -26.15
N PRO A 296 -13.35 -15.91 -25.01
CA PRO A 296 -12.68 -17.20 -24.77
C PRO A 296 -13.61 -18.42 -24.90
N ARG A 297 -13.00 -19.60 -25.11
CA ARG A 297 -13.75 -20.86 -25.29
C ARG A 297 -14.51 -21.26 -24.04
N ALA A 298 -15.56 -22.03 -24.19
CA ALA A 298 -16.27 -22.68 -23.08
C ALA A 298 -15.29 -23.46 -22.17
N GLY A 299 -15.53 -23.42 -20.86
CA GLY A 299 -14.64 -24.01 -19.86
C GLY A 299 -13.43 -23.16 -19.46
N THR A 300 -13.12 -22.07 -20.17
CA THR A 300 -12.04 -21.15 -19.79
C THR A 300 -12.42 -20.38 -18.52
N THR A 301 -11.49 -20.30 -17.57
CA THR A 301 -11.67 -19.44 -16.38
C THR A 301 -11.25 -18.01 -16.73
N VAL A 302 -12.17 -17.06 -16.55
CA VAL A 302 -11.96 -15.64 -16.85
C VAL A 302 -12.38 -14.78 -15.65
N ARG A 303 -11.96 -13.53 -15.60
CA ARG A 303 -12.44 -12.58 -14.58
C ARG A 303 -13.92 -12.30 -14.77
N ARG A 304 -14.67 -12.19 -13.68
CA ARG A 304 -16.05 -11.68 -13.70
C ARG A 304 -16.05 -10.27 -14.29
N GLY A 305 -17.04 -9.97 -15.12
CA GLY A 305 -17.11 -8.72 -15.89
C GLY A 305 -16.37 -8.76 -17.22
N SER A 306 -15.64 -9.83 -17.55
CA SER A 306 -15.01 -9.97 -18.87
C SER A 306 -16.05 -10.04 -19.98
N ALA A 307 -15.71 -9.43 -21.13
CA ALA A 307 -16.46 -9.56 -22.35
C ALA A 307 -16.12 -10.90 -23.04
N ILE A 308 -17.15 -11.58 -23.51
CA ILE A 308 -17.04 -12.79 -24.32
C ILE A 308 -17.49 -12.45 -25.74
N GLN A 309 -16.58 -12.57 -26.68
CA GLN A 309 -16.88 -12.35 -28.08
C GLN A 309 -17.72 -13.53 -28.62
N LEU A 310 -18.82 -13.21 -29.25
CA LEU A 310 -19.76 -14.16 -29.85
C LEU A 310 -19.80 -13.94 -31.35
N GLY A 311 -19.13 -14.80 -32.12
CA GLY A 311 -19.21 -14.77 -33.59
C GLY A 311 -20.54 -15.37 -34.07
N THR A 312 -21.32 -14.64 -34.87
CA THR A 312 -22.57 -15.09 -35.46
C THR A 312 -22.45 -15.40 -36.97
N THR A 313 -21.32 -15.01 -37.59
CA THR A 313 -20.98 -15.30 -38.99
C THR A 313 -19.49 -15.58 -39.09
N GLY A 314 -19.09 -16.85 -39.28
CA GLY A 314 -17.66 -17.24 -39.35
C GLY A 314 -16.99 -17.54 -38.00
N GLN A 315 -15.75 -18.01 -38.05
CA GLN A 315 -14.94 -18.23 -36.85
C GLN A 315 -14.31 -16.90 -36.38
N LEU A 316 -14.27 -16.70 -35.08
CA LEU A 316 -13.49 -15.62 -34.45
C LEU A 316 -11.99 -15.94 -34.60
N ASP A 317 -11.21 -14.98 -35.04
CA ASP A 317 -9.74 -15.08 -35.06
C ASP A 317 -9.20 -14.68 -33.68
N PRO A 318 -8.61 -15.61 -32.91
CA PRO A 318 -8.05 -15.29 -31.58
C PRO A 318 -6.81 -14.37 -31.65
N ALA A 319 -6.21 -14.17 -32.81
CA ALA A 319 -5.00 -13.37 -32.98
C ALA A 319 -5.27 -11.86 -33.18
N ALA A 320 -6.53 -11.42 -33.24
CA ALA A 320 -6.87 -10.01 -33.51
C ALA A 320 -6.79 -9.07 -32.29
N ASP A 321 -6.44 -9.57 -31.10
CA ASP A 321 -6.51 -8.81 -29.82
C ASP A 321 -5.14 -8.66 -29.11
N GLU A 322 -4.01 -8.89 -29.78
CA GLU A 322 -2.66 -8.54 -29.28
C GLU A 322 -2.18 -7.20 -29.88
N GLY A 323 -2.95 -6.12 -29.65
CA GLY A 323 -2.63 -4.77 -30.07
C GLY A 323 -2.57 -3.81 -28.89
#